data_f759cc7c90a62190cb6411af08df6ee7
#
_entry.id   f759cc7c90a62190cb6411af08df6ee7
#
_cell.length_a   1.000
_cell.length_b   1.000
_cell.length_c   1.000
_cell.angle_alpha   90.00
_cell.angle_beta   90.00
_cell.angle_gamma   90.00
#
_symmetry.space_group_name_H-M   'P 1'
#
loop_
_entity.id
_entity.type
_entity.pdbx_description
1 polymer ?
#
loop_
_entity_poly.entity_id
_entity_poly.type
_entity_poly.pdbx_seq_one_letter_code
_entity_poly.pdbx_strand_id
1 'polypeptide(L)'
;MLTFSASPKWVNLDSCDNFVSMVEKVQRADWGMNTNFAAALNMILDAIVEHKLEPDDVEDMVLTILSDMQIDQADAKYGSMMEMIEQKYADAGMRLYKKPFKPPHILFWNLRSTNGFPALSLQKNASMMSGFSAALLNLFCDEGLEALQSCTPWSLFLRSLESERYQILDQRLRQEL
;
A
#
# COMPACT_ATOMS: atom_id res chain seq x y z
N MET A 1 9.11 4.94 -5.03
CA MET A 1 7.69 4.90 -5.42
C MET A 1 7.58 4.34 -6.83
N LEU A 2 6.51 3.61 -7.15
CA LEU A 2 6.26 3.05 -8.49
C LEU A 2 4.98 3.67 -9.06
N THR A 3 5.02 4.14 -10.31
CA THR A 3 3.78 4.54 -11.02
C THR A 3 3.05 3.31 -11.50
N PHE A 4 1.73 3.40 -11.54
CA PHE A 4 0.85 2.29 -11.86
C PHE A 4 0.10 2.62 -13.17
N SER A 5 0.75 2.33 -14.29
CA SER A 5 0.25 2.62 -15.63
C SER A 5 0.46 1.42 -16.56
N ALA A 6 0.10 1.56 -17.84
CA ALA A 6 0.38 0.53 -18.86
C ALA A 6 1.86 0.13 -18.91
N SER A 7 2.75 1.08 -18.63
CA SER A 7 4.19 0.88 -18.51
C SER A 7 4.65 1.48 -17.18
N PRO A 8 4.60 0.72 -16.08
CA PRO A 8 5.02 1.19 -14.75
C PRO A 8 6.47 1.68 -14.76
N LYS A 9 6.76 2.72 -13.97
CA LYS A 9 8.10 3.29 -13.84
C LYS A 9 8.43 3.61 -12.40
N TRP A 10 9.67 3.34 -12.02
CA TRP A 10 10.19 3.79 -10.72
C TRP A 10 10.34 5.31 -10.70
N VAL A 11 9.85 5.92 -9.65
CA VAL A 11 10.07 7.33 -9.31
C VAL A 11 10.98 7.36 -8.09
N ASN A 12 12.24 7.72 -8.32
CA ASN A 12 13.21 7.90 -7.23
C ASN A 12 12.97 9.26 -6.56
N LEU A 13 12.68 9.26 -5.26
CA LEU A 13 12.45 10.45 -4.46
C LEU A 13 13.65 10.87 -3.61
N ASP A 14 14.72 10.07 -3.55
CA ASP A 14 15.90 10.30 -2.71
C ASP A 14 16.65 11.59 -3.08
N SER A 15 16.53 12.03 -4.34
CA SER A 15 17.14 13.26 -4.85
C SER A 15 16.30 14.52 -4.57
N CYS A 16 15.20 14.40 -3.83
CA CYS A 16 14.33 15.54 -3.52
C CYS A 16 14.72 16.13 -2.17
N ASP A 17 14.98 17.45 -2.13
CA ASP A 17 15.44 18.14 -0.93
C ASP A 17 14.34 18.37 0.11
N ASN A 18 13.08 18.31 -0.30
CA ASN A 18 11.93 18.58 0.57
C ASN A 18 10.63 17.95 0.01
N PHE A 19 9.60 17.98 0.84
CA PHE A 19 8.28 17.42 0.49
C PHE A 19 7.67 18.04 -0.78
N VAL A 20 7.83 19.34 -0.99
CA VAL A 20 7.27 20.02 -2.18
C VAL A 20 7.91 19.48 -3.45
N SER A 21 9.23 19.32 -3.47
CA SER A 21 9.95 18.75 -4.62
C SER A 21 9.58 17.29 -4.86
N MET A 22 9.29 16.52 -3.81
CA MET A 22 8.76 15.15 -3.94
C MET A 22 7.40 15.15 -4.64
N VAL A 23 6.48 16.00 -4.17
CA VAL A 23 5.13 16.13 -4.77
C VAL A 23 5.22 16.55 -6.23
N GLU A 24 6.03 17.56 -6.57
CA GLU A 24 6.22 17.99 -7.95
C GLU A 24 6.78 16.87 -8.84
N LYS A 25 7.74 16.10 -8.31
CA LYS A 25 8.33 14.98 -9.05
C LYS A 25 7.32 13.88 -9.32
N VAL A 26 6.51 13.54 -8.32
CA VAL A 26 5.40 12.60 -8.48
C VAL A 26 4.37 13.12 -9.48
N GLN A 27 3.99 14.41 -9.38
CA GLN A 27 3.01 15.03 -10.27
C GLN A 27 3.46 15.04 -11.75
N ARG A 28 4.76 15.17 -11.99
CA ARG A 28 5.36 15.12 -13.35
C ARG A 28 5.63 13.70 -13.84
N ALA A 29 5.41 12.69 -13.02
CA ALA A 29 5.57 11.31 -13.44
C ALA A 29 4.57 10.95 -14.55
N ASP A 30 4.89 9.93 -15.32
CA ASP A 30 4.09 9.51 -16.49
C ASP A 30 2.84 8.75 -15.99
N TRP A 31 1.71 9.44 -15.99
CA TRP A 31 0.42 8.91 -15.59
C TRP A 31 -0.34 8.41 -16.83
N GLY A 32 -0.30 7.10 -17.08
CA GLY A 32 -1.08 6.50 -18.17
C GLY A 32 -2.53 6.23 -17.74
N MET A 33 -3.42 6.14 -18.74
CA MET A 33 -4.86 5.86 -18.51
C MET A 33 -5.15 4.38 -18.25
N ASN A 34 -4.24 3.47 -18.55
CA ASN A 34 -4.40 2.03 -18.39
C ASN A 34 -3.56 1.51 -17.23
N THR A 35 -4.09 0.53 -16.52
CA THR A 35 -3.48 -0.08 -15.36
C THR A 35 -2.94 -1.46 -15.70
N ASN A 36 -1.63 -1.64 -15.70
CA ASN A 36 -1.00 -2.94 -15.89
C ASN A 36 -0.44 -3.48 -14.56
N PHE A 37 -1.33 -4.08 -13.79
CA PHE A 37 -1.01 -4.60 -12.46
C PHE A 37 0.08 -5.68 -12.49
N ALA A 38 -0.01 -6.61 -13.43
CA ALA A 38 0.98 -7.66 -13.56
C ALA A 38 2.39 -7.11 -13.88
N ALA A 39 2.49 -6.06 -14.71
CA ALA A 39 3.77 -5.40 -14.99
C ALA A 39 4.35 -4.73 -13.74
N ALA A 40 3.53 -4.08 -12.92
CA ALA A 40 3.98 -3.46 -11.68
C ALA A 40 4.51 -4.51 -10.69
N LEU A 41 3.80 -5.61 -10.49
CA LEU A 41 4.25 -6.71 -9.62
C LEU A 41 5.51 -7.40 -10.12
N ASN A 42 5.68 -7.56 -11.45
CA ASN A 42 6.92 -8.08 -12.01
C ASN A 42 8.10 -7.13 -11.75
N MET A 43 7.93 -5.81 -11.92
CA MET A 43 8.99 -4.83 -11.61
C MET A 43 9.40 -4.84 -10.14
N ILE A 44 8.45 -5.08 -9.24
CA ILE A 44 8.75 -5.24 -7.81
C ILE A 44 9.55 -6.51 -7.59
N LEU A 45 9.14 -7.63 -8.21
CA LEU A 45 9.89 -8.88 -8.14
C LEU A 45 11.31 -8.75 -8.69
N ASP A 46 11.49 -8.04 -9.82
CA ASP A 46 12.81 -7.78 -10.40
C ASP A 46 13.69 -6.99 -9.42
N ALA A 47 13.13 -5.97 -8.74
CA ALA A 47 13.85 -5.21 -7.72
C ALA A 47 14.20 -6.08 -6.49
N ILE A 48 13.31 -6.94 -6.02
CA ILE A 48 13.57 -7.90 -4.93
C ILE A 48 14.76 -8.80 -5.30
N VAL A 49 14.77 -9.33 -6.52
CA VAL A 49 15.83 -10.20 -7.02
C VAL A 49 17.16 -9.44 -7.19
N GLU A 50 17.13 -8.24 -7.74
CA GLU A 50 18.31 -7.39 -7.96
C GLU A 50 18.98 -7.00 -6.65
N HIS A 51 18.18 -6.60 -5.65
CA HIS A 51 18.66 -6.23 -4.33
C HIS A 51 18.89 -7.41 -3.39
N LYS A 52 18.60 -8.64 -3.83
CA LYS A 52 18.79 -9.88 -3.08
C LYS A 52 18.12 -9.85 -1.71
N LEU A 53 16.88 -9.38 -1.66
CA LEU A 53 16.12 -9.36 -0.41
C LEU A 53 15.88 -10.78 0.09
N GLU A 54 15.97 -10.97 1.41
CA GLU A 54 15.73 -12.27 2.03
C GLU A 54 14.24 -12.64 2.01
N PRO A 55 13.90 -13.95 1.98
CA PRO A 55 12.49 -14.37 1.93
C PRO A 55 11.61 -13.82 3.05
N ASP A 56 12.16 -13.66 4.24
CA ASP A 56 11.43 -13.14 5.40
C ASP A 56 11.16 -11.63 5.22
N ASP A 57 12.14 -10.86 4.72
CA ASP A 57 11.94 -9.44 4.40
C ASP A 57 10.85 -9.24 3.34
N VAL A 58 10.79 -10.14 2.33
CA VAL A 58 9.76 -10.07 1.28
C VAL A 58 8.38 -10.40 1.82
N GLU A 59 8.27 -11.37 2.74
CA GLU A 59 6.99 -11.75 3.38
C GLU A 59 6.45 -10.62 4.26
N ASP A 60 7.33 -9.84 4.91
CA ASP A 60 6.97 -8.73 5.78
C ASP A 60 6.63 -7.43 5.00
N MET A 61 6.88 -7.40 3.70
CA MET A 61 6.55 -6.23 2.87
C MET A 61 5.05 -6.05 2.71
N VAL A 62 4.62 -4.79 2.71
CA VAL A 62 3.26 -4.38 2.35
C VAL A 62 3.31 -3.49 1.11
N LEU A 63 2.67 -3.94 0.03
CA LEU A 63 2.49 -3.15 -1.17
C LEU A 63 1.22 -2.31 -1.07
N THR A 64 1.37 -1.02 -0.79
CA THR A 64 0.24 -0.10 -0.73
C THR A 64 -0.05 0.49 -2.11
N ILE A 65 -1.24 0.24 -2.63
CA ILE A 65 -1.72 0.75 -3.90
C ILE A 65 -2.72 1.87 -3.66
N LEU A 66 -2.29 3.10 -3.89
CA LEU A 66 -3.13 4.29 -3.80
C LEU A 66 -3.83 4.50 -5.14
N SER A 67 -5.14 4.32 -5.19
CA SER A 67 -5.91 4.36 -6.43
C SER A 67 -7.31 4.93 -6.19
N ASP A 68 -7.95 5.42 -7.24
CA ASP A 68 -9.38 5.72 -7.24
C ASP A 68 -10.25 4.47 -7.53
N MET A 69 -9.63 3.30 -7.53
CA MET A 69 -10.24 1.98 -7.71
C MET A 69 -10.99 1.78 -9.04
N GLN A 70 -10.73 2.59 -10.03
CA GLN A 70 -11.10 2.28 -11.41
C GLN A 70 -10.13 1.24 -12.00
N ILE A 71 -9.84 0.21 -11.21
CA ILE A 71 -9.13 -0.98 -11.70
C ILE A 71 -10.17 -1.71 -12.53
N ASP A 72 -9.92 -1.82 -13.84
CA ASP A 72 -10.81 -2.53 -14.74
C ASP A 72 -11.20 -3.88 -14.14
N GLN A 73 -12.50 -4.08 -14.00
CA GLN A 73 -13.13 -5.33 -13.54
C GLN A 73 -12.92 -6.47 -14.56
N ALA A 74 -11.73 -6.67 -14.99
CA ALA A 74 -11.35 -7.82 -15.83
C ALA A 74 -11.23 -9.11 -15.00
N ASP A 75 -12.21 -9.45 -14.32
CA ASP A 75 -12.46 -10.12 -13.05
C ASP A 75 -12.24 -11.62 -13.06
N ALA A 76 -12.48 -12.30 -14.16
CA ALA A 76 -12.16 -13.73 -14.33
C ALA A 76 -10.64 -13.95 -14.54
N LYS A 77 -9.91 -12.92 -14.97
CA LYS A 77 -8.47 -13.00 -15.21
C LYS A 77 -7.62 -12.63 -14.00
N TYR A 78 -8.21 -11.97 -13.00
CA TYR A 78 -7.44 -11.53 -11.83
C TYR A 78 -6.98 -12.73 -10.98
N GLY A 79 -7.82 -13.69 -10.72
CA GLY A 79 -7.46 -14.92 -9.99
C GLY A 79 -6.29 -15.65 -10.65
N SER A 80 -6.40 -15.91 -11.96
CA SER A 80 -5.34 -16.58 -12.73
C SER A 80 -4.07 -15.74 -12.83
N MET A 81 -4.18 -14.42 -12.84
CA MET A 81 -3.04 -13.52 -12.83
C MET A 81 -2.31 -13.56 -11.48
N MET A 82 -3.04 -13.56 -10.37
CA MET A 82 -2.43 -13.67 -9.02
C MET A 82 -1.75 -15.01 -8.82
N GLU A 83 -2.37 -16.11 -9.26
CA GLU A 83 -1.72 -17.44 -9.25
C GLU A 83 -0.42 -17.45 -10.06
N MET A 84 -0.40 -16.81 -11.22
CA MET A 84 0.79 -16.68 -12.03
C MET A 84 1.87 -15.84 -11.33
N ILE A 85 1.51 -14.77 -10.63
CA ILE A 85 2.42 -13.94 -9.85
C ILE A 85 2.97 -14.72 -8.66
N GLU A 86 2.13 -15.39 -7.89
CA GLU A 86 2.55 -16.25 -6.78
C GLU A 86 3.56 -17.29 -7.25
N GLN A 87 3.30 -17.94 -8.39
CA GLN A 87 4.24 -18.89 -8.96
C GLN A 87 5.59 -18.26 -9.34
N LYS A 88 5.59 -17.07 -9.94
CA LYS A 88 6.83 -16.35 -10.29
C LYS A 88 7.64 -15.97 -9.06
N TYR A 89 6.98 -15.51 -7.99
CA TYR A 89 7.64 -15.20 -6.72
C TYR A 89 8.24 -16.46 -6.11
N ALA A 90 7.47 -17.55 -6.05
CA ALA A 90 7.96 -18.84 -5.54
C ALA A 90 9.17 -19.34 -6.32
N ASP A 91 9.13 -19.30 -7.67
CA ASP A 91 10.22 -19.73 -8.52
C ASP A 91 11.48 -18.88 -8.32
N ALA A 92 11.33 -17.56 -8.15
CA ALA A 92 12.45 -16.66 -7.90
C ALA A 92 13.12 -16.95 -6.56
N GLY A 93 12.34 -17.11 -5.48
CA GLY A 93 12.88 -17.48 -4.17
C GLY A 93 13.56 -18.84 -4.16
N MET A 94 12.94 -19.84 -4.79
CA MET A 94 13.53 -21.17 -4.92
C MET A 94 14.86 -21.16 -5.67
N ARG A 95 14.98 -20.29 -6.67
CA ARG A 95 16.22 -20.14 -7.45
C ARG A 95 17.34 -19.52 -6.64
N LEU A 96 17.04 -18.46 -5.86
CA LEU A 96 18.02 -17.68 -5.10
C LEU A 96 18.36 -18.31 -3.75
N TYR A 97 17.35 -18.73 -3.00
CA TYR A 97 17.48 -19.10 -1.58
C TYR A 97 17.06 -20.53 -1.26
N LYS A 98 16.60 -21.32 -2.24
CA LYS A 98 15.97 -22.64 -2.03
C LYS A 98 14.74 -22.58 -1.10
N LYS A 99 14.17 -21.38 -0.92
CA LYS A 99 12.95 -21.09 -0.16
C LYS A 99 12.05 -20.23 -1.05
N PRO A 100 10.77 -20.58 -1.25
CA PRO A 100 9.90 -19.80 -2.11
C PRO A 100 9.65 -18.42 -1.49
N PHE A 101 9.64 -17.37 -2.31
CA PHE A 101 9.08 -16.11 -1.88
C PHE A 101 7.56 -16.20 -1.83
N LYS A 102 6.98 -15.54 -0.84
CA LYS A 102 5.57 -15.18 -0.86
C LYS A 102 5.45 -13.76 -1.42
N PRO A 103 4.47 -13.45 -2.28
CA PRO A 103 4.25 -12.07 -2.68
C PRO A 103 3.96 -11.18 -1.48
N PRO A 104 4.37 -9.89 -1.51
CA PRO A 104 4.00 -8.93 -0.49
C PRO A 104 2.50 -8.87 -0.26
N HIS A 105 2.08 -8.57 0.96
CA HIS A 105 0.69 -8.27 1.23
C HIS A 105 0.24 -7.03 0.44
N ILE A 106 -0.89 -7.10 -0.24
CA ILE A 106 -1.39 -6.00 -1.07
C ILE A 106 -2.48 -5.24 -0.32
N LEU A 107 -2.20 -3.97 0.00
CA LEU A 107 -3.18 -3.05 0.55
C LEU A 107 -3.73 -2.15 -0.56
N PHE A 108 -4.95 -2.40 -0.99
CA PHE A 108 -5.67 -1.50 -1.88
C PHE A 108 -6.28 -0.35 -1.10
N TRP A 109 -5.79 0.85 -1.32
CA TRP A 109 -6.29 2.04 -0.67
C TRP A 109 -7.07 2.90 -1.64
N ASN A 110 -8.40 2.87 -1.52
CA ASN A 110 -9.30 3.69 -2.31
C ASN A 110 -9.34 5.13 -1.77
N LEU A 111 -8.86 6.06 -2.57
CA LEU A 111 -8.83 7.49 -2.25
C LEU A 111 -10.17 8.20 -2.53
N ARG A 112 -11.13 7.51 -3.16
CA ARG A 112 -12.48 8.03 -3.39
C ARG A 112 -13.49 7.31 -2.51
N SER A 113 -14.53 8.04 -2.10
CA SER A 113 -15.72 7.45 -1.53
C SER A 113 -16.59 6.89 -2.66
N THR A 114 -16.30 5.68 -3.10
CA THR A 114 -17.10 4.98 -4.12
C THR A 114 -17.87 3.83 -3.49
N ASN A 115 -19.11 3.66 -3.90
CA ASN A 115 -19.87 2.48 -3.58
C ASN A 115 -19.45 1.34 -4.52
N GLY A 116 -18.87 0.30 -3.96
CA GLY A 116 -18.43 -0.88 -4.69
C GLY A 116 -16.90 -1.05 -4.63
N PHE A 117 -16.51 -2.18 -4.06
CA PHE A 117 -15.13 -2.62 -4.06
C PHE A 117 -14.96 -3.71 -5.13
N PRO A 118 -13.81 -3.80 -5.79
CA PRO A 118 -13.47 -5.01 -6.51
C PRO A 118 -13.63 -6.21 -5.54
N ALA A 119 -14.10 -7.34 -6.02
CA ALA A 119 -14.47 -8.53 -5.24
C ALA A 119 -13.28 -9.22 -4.53
N LEU A 120 -12.25 -8.47 -4.18
CA LEU A 120 -10.99 -8.96 -3.63
C LEU A 120 -11.02 -9.24 -2.12
N SER A 121 -12.10 -8.96 -1.44
CA SER A 121 -12.25 -9.20 0.01
C SER A 121 -12.07 -10.66 0.45
N LEU A 122 -11.98 -11.59 -0.49
CA LEU A 122 -11.80 -13.02 -0.23
C LEU A 122 -10.38 -13.54 -0.47
N GLN A 123 -9.44 -12.71 -0.93
CA GLN A 123 -8.07 -13.16 -1.18
C GLN A 123 -7.23 -13.09 0.09
N LYS A 124 -6.54 -14.20 0.39
CA LYS A 124 -5.77 -14.38 1.63
C LYS A 124 -4.64 -13.36 1.85
N ASN A 125 -4.16 -12.71 0.79
CA ASN A 125 -3.00 -11.82 0.85
C ASN A 125 -3.31 -10.40 0.36
N ALA A 126 -4.57 -9.96 0.48
CA ALA A 126 -4.99 -8.63 0.10
C ALA A 126 -5.94 -8.03 1.14
N SER A 127 -5.80 -6.75 1.39
CA SER A 127 -6.68 -5.95 2.23
C SER A 127 -7.16 -4.73 1.46
N MET A 128 -8.32 -4.22 1.85
CA MET A 128 -8.93 -3.06 1.21
C MET A 128 -9.23 -2.00 2.25
N MET A 129 -8.91 -0.77 1.91
CA MET A 129 -9.23 0.38 2.71
C MET A 129 -9.81 1.49 1.83
N SER A 130 -10.72 2.28 2.38
CA SER A 130 -11.21 3.47 1.71
C SER A 130 -11.20 4.66 2.66
N GLY A 131 -10.98 5.81 2.08
CA GLY A 131 -11.00 7.08 2.79
C GLY A 131 -9.77 7.92 2.54
N PHE A 132 -9.95 9.21 2.68
CA PHE A 132 -8.88 10.20 2.56
C PHE A 132 -8.60 10.78 3.95
N SER A 133 -7.85 10.05 4.77
CA SER A 133 -7.57 10.44 6.14
C SER A 133 -6.08 10.35 6.47
N ALA A 134 -5.49 11.48 6.86
CA ALA A 134 -4.12 11.50 7.35
C ALA A 134 -3.94 10.64 8.62
N ALA A 135 -4.98 10.52 9.45
CA ALA A 135 -4.93 9.68 10.65
C ALA A 135 -4.79 8.19 10.32
N LEU A 136 -5.44 7.71 9.25
CA LEU A 136 -5.28 6.33 8.77
C LEU A 136 -3.90 6.09 8.20
N LEU A 137 -3.36 7.06 7.45
CA LEU A 137 -2.01 6.95 6.91
C LEU A 137 -0.96 6.91 8.03
N ASN A 138 -1.09 7.78 9.03
CA ASN A 138 -0.19 7.79 10.19
C ASN A 138 -0.31 6.46 10.96
N LEU A 139 -1.52 5.97 11.21
CA LEU A 139 -1.72 4.68 11.88
C LEU A 139 -1.01 3.54 11.13
N PHE A 140 -1.13 3.51 9.81
CA PHE A 140 -0.45 2.52 8.99
C PHE A 140 1.08 2.64 9.03
N CYS A 141 1.60 3.87 8.93
CA CYS A 141 3.05 4.11 8.96
C CYS A 141 3.68 3.83 10.34
N ASP A 142 2.96 4.12 11.42
CA ASP A 142 3.47 4.01 12.78
C ASP A 142 3.32 2.58 13.35
N GLU A 143 2.22 1.91 13.05
CA GLU A 143 1.83 0.64 13.70
C GLU A 143 1.59 -0.51 12.71
N GLY A 144 1.66 -0.23 11.41
CA GLY A 144 1.56 -1.24 10.37
C GLY A 144 0.15 -1.70 10.03
N LEU A 145 0.09 -2.80 9.28
CA LEU A 145 -1.14 -3.32 8.70
C LEU A 145 -2.12 -3.87 9.76
N GLU A 146 -1.63 -4.54 10.79
CA GLU A 146 -2.46 -5.16 11.82
C GLU A 146 -3.27 -4.12 12.60
N ALA A 147 -2.63 -2.99 12.96
CA ALA A 147 -3.30 -1.88 13.61
C ALA A 147 -4.39 -1.27 12.73
N LEU A 148 -4.13 -1.20 11.42
CA LEU A 148 -5.08 -0.70 10.47
C LEU A 148 -6.31 -1.62 10.34
N GLN A 149 -6.10 -2.94 10.30
CA GLN A 149 -7.17 -3.94 10.19
C GLN A 149 -8.05 -4.01 11.45
N SER A 150 -7.45 -3.78 12.62
CA SER A 150 -8.16 -3.75 13.90
C SER A 150 -8.80 -2.40 14.25
N CYS A 151 -8.53 -1.37 13.44
CA CYS A 151 -8.97 -0.02 13.68
C CYS A 151 -10.50 0.12 13.51
N THR A 152 -11.11 0.80 14.47
CA THR A 152 -12.52 1.18 14.42
C THR A 152 -12.66 2.70 14.25
N PRO A 153 -13.81 3.20 13.75
CA PRO A 153 -14.06 4.65 13.72
C PRO A 153 -13.89 5.32 15.09
N TRP A 154 -14.25 4.61 16.16
CA TRP A 154 -14.11 5.11 17.53
C TRP A 154 -12.64 5.19 17.96
N SER A 155 -11.84 4.16 17.69
CA SER A 155 -10.40 4.19 18.03
C SER A 155 -9.65 5.29 17.27
N LEU A 156 -9.98 5.52 16.00
CA LEU A 156 -9.45 6.65 15.23
C LEU A 156 -9.85 8.02 15.79
N PHE A 157 -11.08 8.14 16.21
CA PHE A 157 -11.57 9.38 16.83
C PHE A 157 -10.83 9.66 18.13
N LEU A 158 -10.67 8.66 19.01
CA LEU A 158 -9.91 8.81 20.25
C LEU A 158 -8.45 9.20 19.98
N ARG A 159 -7.76 8.54 19.05
CA ARG A 159 -6.38 8.91 18.67
C ARG A 159 -6.28 10.36 18.18
N SER A 160 -7.28 10.84 17.45
CA SER A 160 -7.32 12.22 16.99
C SER A 160 -7.43 13.21 18.17
N LEU A 161 -8.14 12.83 19.23
CA LEU A 161 -8.28 13.65 20.44
C LEU A 161 -7.03 13.57 21.34
N GLU A 162 -6.32 12.44 21.36
CA GLU A 162 -5.10 12.22 22.15
C GLU A 162 -3.86 12.89 21.51
N SER A 163 -4.01 13.52 20.36
CA SER A 163 -2.92 14.26 19.71
C SER A 163 -2.33 15.32 20.64
N GLU A 164 -1.00 15.46 20.64
CA GLU A 164 -0.27 16.49 21.41
C GLU A 164 -0.85 17.89 21.25
N ARG A 165 -1.44 18.17 20.09
CA ARG A 165 -2.16 19.43 19.80
C ARG A 165 -3.25 19.75 20.82
N TYR A 166 -3.89 18.74 21.39
CA TYR A 166 -5.05 18.90 22.30
C TYR A 166 -4.68 18.71 23.77
N GLN A 167 -3.45 18.35 24.10
CA GLN A 167 -3.01 18.14 25.50
C GLN A 167 -3.20 19.37 26.38
N ILE A 168 -3.02 20.56 25.84
CA ILE A 168 -3.23 21.83 26.56
C ILE A 168 -4.70 21.98 26.96
N LEU A 169 -5.64 21.59 26.10
CA LEU A 169 -7.08 21.63 26.38
C LEU A 169 -7.45 20.60 27.45
N ASP A 170 -6.92 19.38 27.35
CA ASP A 170 -7.16 18.34 28.33
C ASP A 170 -6.67 18.74 29.72
N GLN A 171 -5.47 19.33 29.83
CA GLN A 171 -4.92 19.85 31.08
C GLN A 171 -5.78 20.93 31.70
N ARG A 172 -6.30 21.87 30.90
CA ARG A 172 -7.19 22.93 31.40
C ARG A 172 -8.53 22.39 31.87
N LEU A 173 -9.15 21.50 31.10
CA LEU A 173 -10.42 20.89 31.48
C LEU A 173 -10.33 20.10 32.79
N ARG A 174 -9.21 19.41 33.03
CA ARG A 174 -8.96 18.67 34.30
C ARG A 174 -8.72 19.59 35.50
N GLN A 175 -8.35 20.85 35.27
CA GLN A 175 -8.16 21.85 36.35
C GLN A 175 -9.46 22.58 36.73
N GLU A 176 -10.45 22.57 35.84
CA GLU A 176 -11.76 23.25 36.05
C GLU A 176 -12.85 22.28 36.53
N LEU A 177 -12.61 20.98 36.53
CA LEU A 177 -13.47 19.92 37.08
C LEU A 177 -13.02 19.50 38.48
#